data_1fec1e35aa6d5f18542a84986be0aab6
#
_entry.id   1fec1e35aa6d5f18542a84986be0aab6
#
_cell.length_a   1.000
_cell.length_b   1.000
_cell.length_c   1.000
_cell.angle_alpha   90.00
_cell.angle_beta   90.00
_cell.angle_gamma   90.00
#
_symmetry.space_group_name_H-M   'P 1'
#
loop_
_entity.id
_entity.type
_entity.pdbx_description
1 polymer ?
#
loop_
_entity_poly.entity_id
_entity_poly.type
_entity_poly.pdbx_seq_one_letter_code
_entity_poly.pdbx_strand_id
1 'polypeptide(L)'
;MQKKLKKVAVTIGFKADNTPIKKAFYGRSTAQAKSRAERWLESHGTPEKQADILTLGGWAARWLNVYKKPDVTPTAYTTTYEITVRRHILPALGSCVMMDLTPMDIKAFYNSVSHLSKSVCSKIKMCLNGILETAVENGLCEHNPAHKVKIESTATPRVK
;
A
#
# COMPACT_ATOMS: atom_id res chain seq x y z
N MET A 1 -45.99 17.38 -4.23
CA MET A 1 -45.46 16.37 -3.28
C MET A 1 -43.99 16.07 -3.62
N GLN A 2 -43.08 16.42 -2.75
CA GLN A 2 -41.68 16.01 -2.91
C GLN A 2 -41.58 14.50 -2.67
N LYS A 3 -41.23 13.72 -3.71
CA LYS A 3 -40.96 12.29 -3.58
C LYS A 3 -39.72 12.10 -2.72
N LYS A 4 -39.90 11.55 -1.53
CA LYS A 4 -38.81 11.22 -0.59
C LYS A 4 -37.83 10.24 -1.25
N LEU A 5 -36.59 10.66 -1.45
CA LEU A 5 -35.55 9.82 -2.03
C LEU A 5 -35.23 8.62 -1.12
N LYS A 6 -35.08 7.46 -1.69
CA LYS A 6 -34.61 6.26 -0.98
C LYS A 6 -33.10 6.27 -0.81
N LYS A 7 -32.63 5.94 0.37
CA LYS A 7 -31.21 5.93 0.74
C LYS A 7 -30.71 4.49 0.85
N VAL A 8 -29.59 4.20 0.23
CA VAL A 8 -28.81 2.96 0.42
C VAL A 8 -27.40 3.36 0.86
N ALA A 9 -26.93 2.80 1.98
CA ALA A 9 -25.59 3.01 2.48
C ALA A 9 -24.75 1.77 2.20
N VAL A 10 -23.57 1.96 1.59
CA VAL A 10 -22.64 0.89 1.26
C VAL A 10 -21.29 1.20 1.90
N THR A 11 -20.64 0.18 2.43
CA THR A 11 -19.27 0.29 2.95
C THR A 11 -18.33 0.51 1.80
N ILE A 12 -17.53 1.58 1.86
CA ILE A 12 -16.58 1.97 0.82
C ILE A 12 -15.12 1.81 1.25
N GLY A 13 -14.87 1.44 2.48
CA GLY A 13 -13.55 1.22 3.06
C GLY A 13 -13.63 1.01 4.56
N PHE A 14 -12.47 0.88 5.18
CA PHE A 14 -12.32 0.74 6.62
C PHE A 14 -11.27 1.73 7.14
N LYS A 15 -11.46 2.24 8.35
CA LYS A 15 -10.45 3.03 9.07
C LYS A 15 -9.36 2.11 9.63
N ALA A 16 -8.26 2.68 10.12
CA ALA A 16 -7.17 1.94 10.77
C ALA A 16 -7.62 1.10 11.97
N ASP A 17 -8.72 1.48 12.64
CA ASP A 17 -9.37 0.76 13.74
C ASP A 17 -10.38 -0.30 13.27
N ASN A 18 -10.38 -0.64 11.98
CA ASN A 18 -11.31 -1.55 11.32
C ASN A 18 -12.78 -1.08 11.32
N THR A 19 -13.05 0.20 11.62
CA THR A 19 -14.40 0.79 11.54
C THR A 19 -14.81 1.00 10.08
N PRO A 20 -15.98 0.49 9.63
CA PRO A 20 -16.40 0.63 8.24
C PRO A 20 -16.77 2.09 7.90
N ILE A 21 -16.20 2.59 6.82
CA ILE A 21 -16.57 3.88 6.22
C ILE A 21 -17.71 3.65 5.26
N LYS A 22 -18.88 4.26 5.54
CA LYS A 22 -20.09 4.10 4.73
C LYS A 22 -20.37 5.33 3.89
N LYS A 23 -20.70 5.12 2.62
CA LYS A 23 -21.20 6.17 1.71
C LYS A 23 -22.67 5.95 1.39
N ALA A 24 -23.46 7.01 1.44
CA ALA A 24 -24.88 6.96 1.13
C ALA A 24 -25.13 7.29 -0.35
N PHE A 25 -25.98 6.50 -0.99
CA PHE A 25 -26.46 6.72 -2.35
C PHE A 25 -27.96 6.92 -2.32
N TYR A 26 -28.46 7.85 -3.09
CA TYR A 26 -29.87 8.23 -3.12
C TYR A 26 -30.47 7.97 -4.51
N GLY A 27 -31.73 7.53 -4.54
CA GLY A 27 -32.46 7.30 -5.77
C GLY A 27 -33.96 7.43 -5.57
N ARG A 28 -34.71 7.52 -6.65
CA ARG A 28 -36.19 7.56 -6.62
C ARG A 28 -36.79 6.24 -6.11
N SER A 29 -36.03 5.13 -6.28
CA SER A 29 -36.33 3.79 -5.74
C SER A 29 -35.10 3.21 -5.07
N THR A 30 -35.31 2.19 -4.23
CA THR A 30 -34.23 1.42 -3.61
C THR A 30 -33.34 0.76 -4.67
N ALA A 31 -33.95 0.24 -5.74
CA ALA A 31 -33.23 -0.36 -6.87
C ALA A 31 -32.30 0.64 -7.56
N GLN A 32 -32.76 1.87 -7.78
CA GLN A 32 -31.96 2.95 -8.40
C GLN A 32 -30.80 3.39 -7.48
N ALA A 33 -31.04 3.51 -6.18
CA ALA A 33 -29.98 3.84 -5.22
C ALA A 33 -28.91 2.73 -5.17
N LYS A 34 -29.33 1.48 -5.19
CA LYS A 34 -28.46 0.29 -5.22
C LYS A 34 -27.63 0.24 -6.51
N SER A 35 -28.25 0.44 -7.66
CA SER A 35 -27.54 0.47 -8.96
C SER A 35 -26.50 1.60 -9.03
N ARG A 36 -26.75 2.76 -8.41
CA ARG A 36 -25.78 3.84 -8.28
C ARG A 36 -24.60 3.43 -7.40
N ALA A 37 -24.87 2.73 -6.30
CA ALA A 37 -23.82 2.22 -5.41
C ALA A 37 -22.96 1.17 -6.11
N GLU A 38 -23.56 0.22 -6.83
CA GLU A 38 -22.87 -0.82 -7.61
C GLU A 38 -21.98 -0.21 -8.69
N ARG A 39 -22.49 0.75 -9.47
CA ARG A 39 -21.72 1.46 -10.50
C ARG A 39 -20.56 2.26 -9.91
N TRP A 40 -20.74 2.84 -8.73
CA TRP A 40 -19.66 3.53 -8.04
C TRP A 40 -18.59 2.55 -7.56
N LEU A 41 -18.99 1.38 -7.01
CA LEU A 41 -18.05 0.33 -6.59
C LEU A 41 -17.29 -0.28 -7.78
N GLU A 42 -17.92 -0.45 -8.93
CA GLU A 42 -17.26 -0.92 -10.16
C GLU A 42 -16.13 0.05 -10.61
N SER A 43 -16.37 1.36 -10.50
CA SER A 43 -15.40 2.37 -10.91
C SER A 43 -14.31 2.63 -9.86
N HIS A 44 -14.60 2.42 -8.57
CA HIS A 44 -13.70 2.72 -7.44
C HIS A 44 -13.15 1.47 -6.74
N GLY A 45 -13.64 0.29 -7.11
CA GLY A 45 -13.31 -0.99 -6.49
C GLY A 45 -14.14 -1.31 -5.25
N THR A 46 -14.14 -2.59 -4.86
CA THR A 46 -14.80 -3.06 -3.64
C THR A 46 -14.02 -2.62 -2.39
N PRO A 47 -14.66 -2.56 -1.21
CA PRO A 47 -13.98 -2.21 0.03
C PRO A 47 -12.74 -3.09 0.32
N GLU A 48 -12.81 -4.37 -0.01
CA GLU A 48 -11.69 -5.30 0.13
C GLU A 48 -10.52 -4.93 -0.79
N LYS A 49 -10.80 -4.60 -2.07
CA LYS A 49 -9.77 -4.14 -3.01
C LYS A 49 -9.18 -2.78 -2.64
N GLN A 50 -9.99 -1.90 -2.04
CA GLN A 50 -9.52 -0.60 -1.56
C GLN A 50 -8.70 -0.75 -0.27
N ALA A 51 -9.10 -1.64 0.65
CA ALA A 51 -8.32 -1.95 1.84
C ALA A 51 -6.94 -2.51 1.47
N ASP A 52 -6.89 -3.40 0.48
CA ASP A 52 -5.61 -3.94 -0.03
C ASP A 52 -4.70 -2.87 -0.64
N ILE A 53 -5.27 -1.86 -1.30
CA ILE A 53 -4.50 -0.74 -1.87
C ILE A 53 -4.02 0.22 -0.78
N LEU A 54 -4.78 0.40 0.30
CA LEU A 54 -4.44 1.30 1.39
C LEU A 54 -3.34 0.76 2.31
N THR A 55 -3.14 -0.56 2.35
CA THR A 55 -2.01 -1.16 3.07
C THR A 55 -0.75 -1.15 2.22
N LEU A 56 0.40 -1.04 2.87
CA LEU A 56 1.68 -1.11 2.17
C LEU A 56 1.85 -2.44 1.43
N GLY A 57 1.38 -3.53 2.02
CA GLY A 57 1.44 -4.86 1.42
C GLY A 57 0.62 -5.00 0.15
N GLY A 58 -0.61 -4.53 0.17
CA GLY A 58 -1.49 -4.54 -1.00
C GLY A 58 -0.95 -3.67 -2.14
N TRP A 59 -0.45 -2.47 -1.81
CA TRP A 59 0.18 -1.60 -2.80
C TRP A 59 1.51 -2.17 -3.32
N ALA A 60 2.34 -2.74 -2.46
CA ALA A 60 3.62 -3.35 -2.85
C ALA A 60 3.42 -4.51 -3.85
N ALA A 61 2.41 -5.35 -3.65
CA ALA A 61 2.06 -6.39 -4.61
C ALA A 61 1.68 -5.82 -5.98
N ARG A 62 0.92 -4.73 -5.99
CA ARG A 62 0.53 -4.02 -7.20
C ARG A 62 1.72 -3.34 -7.86
N TRP A 63 2.57 -2.69 -7.09
CA TRP A 63 3.82 -2.08 -7.55
C TRP A 63 4.74 -3.09 -8.22
N LEU A 64 4.93 -4.27 -7.63
CA LEU A 64 5.72 -5.33 -8.23
C LEU A 64 5.16 -5.76 -9.59
N ASN A 65 3.85 -5.96 -9.69
CA ASN A 65 3.22 -6.46 -10.92
C ASN A 65 3.12 -5.40 -12.03
N VAL A 66 2.83 -4.15 -11.68
CA VAL A 66 2.54 -3.09 -12.66
C VAL A 66 3.80 -2.31 -13.05
N TYR A 67 4.66 -1.98 -12.06
CA TYR A 67 5.83 -1.15 -12.32
C TYR A 67 7.13 -1.96 -12.52
N LYS A 68 7.31 -3.06 -11.78
CA LYS A 68 8.60 -3.77 -11.81
C LYS A 68 8.62 -4.93 -12.78
N LYS A 69 7.58 -5.73 -12.84
CA LYS A 69 7.54 -6.90 -13.72
C LYS A 69 7.74 -6.56 -15.21
N PRO A 70 7.15 -5.49 -15.78
CA PRO A 70 7.40 -5.11 -17.15
C PRO A 70 8.74 -4.40 -17.39
N ASP A 71 9.29 -3.72 -16.36
CA ASP A 71 10.46 -2.83 -16.51
C ASP A 71 11.80 -3.52 -16.32
N VAL A 72 11.82 -4.72 -15.73
CA VAL A 72 13.06 -5.42 -15.40
C VAL A 72 13.05 -6.84 -15.94
N THR A 73 14.24 -7.43 -16.06
CA THR A 73 14.37 -8.84 -16.47
C THR A 73 13.71 -9.78 -15.45
N PRO A 74 13.17 -10.94 -15.87
CA PRO A 74 12.56 -11.92 -14.96
C PRO A 74 13.48 -12.32 -13.80
N THR A 75 14.77 -12.46 -14.06
CA THR A 75 15.77 -12.79 -13.04
C THR A 75 15.91 -11.64 -12.03
N ALA A 76 16.06 -10.39 -12.48
CA ALA A 76 16.17 -9.24 -11.61
C ALA A 76 14.87 -9.03 -10.80
N TYR A 77 13.71 -9.24 -11.42
CA TYR A 77 12.41 -9.21 -10.73
C TYR A 77 12.40 -10.16 -9.54
N THR A 78 12.70 -11.43 -9.76
CA THR A 78 12.61 -12.46 -8.73
C THR A 78 13.70 -12.31 -7.66
N THR A 79 14.95 -12.10 -8.08
CA THR A 79 16.11 -12.14 -7.15
C THR A 79 16.36 -10.83 -6.40
N THR A 80 15.86 -9.71 -6.92
CA THR A 80 16.09 -8.40 -6.29
C THR A 80 14.81 -7.81 -5.72
N TYR A 81 13.78 -7.65 -6.54
CA TYR A 81 12.57 -6.93 -6.13
C TYR A 81 11.61 -7.80 -5.32
N GLU A 82 11.14 -8.89 -5.90
CA GLU A 82 10.14 -9.76 -5.28
C GLU A 82 10.64 -10.34 -3.95
N ILE A 83 11.86 -10.88 -3.92
CA ILE A 83 12.43 -11.47 -2.73
C ILE A 83 12.66 -10.45 -1.62
N THR A 84 13.13 -9.25 -1.96
CA THR A 84 13.35 -8.17 -1.00
C THR A 84 12.03 -7.70 -0.37
N VAL A 85 11.01 -7.50 -1.19
CA VAL A 85 9.70 -7.08 -0.71
C VAL A 85 9.07 -8.16 0.16
N ARG A 86 9.00 -9.40 -0.32
CA ARG A 86 8.34 -10.51 0.38
C ARG A 86 9.04 -10.94 1.67
N ARG A 87 10.38 -10.93 1.69
CA ARG A 87 11.16 -11.39 2.86
C ARG A 87 11.36 -10.34 3.93
N HIS A 88 11.51 -9.09 3.54
CA HIS A 88 11.95 -8.04 4.46
C HIS A 88 10.89 -6.98 4.71
N ILE A 89 10.20 -6.51 3.68
CA ILE A 89 9.27 -5.40 3.79
C ILE A 89 7.89 -5.86 4.28
N LEU A 90 7.30 -6.86 3.62
CA LEU A 90 5.94 -7.32 3.94
C LEU A 90 5.76 -7.85 5.36
N PRO A 91 6.68 -8.65 5.94
CA PRO A 91 6.51 -9.16 7.30
C PRO A 91 6.50 -8.06 8.36
N ALA A 92 7.19 -6.95 8.11
CA ALA A 92 7.31 -5.84 9.06
C ALA A 92 6.27 -4.72 8.83
N LEU A 93 6.04 -4.35 7.58
CA LEU A 93 5.24 -3.17 7.22
C LEU A 93 4.02 -3.48 6.35
N GLY A 94 3.85 -4.73 5.92
CA GLY A 94 2.80 -5.10 4.96
C GLY A 94 1.37 -4.80 5.42
N SER A 95 1.09 -4.96 6.70
CA SER A 95 -0.23 -4.67 7.30
C SER A 95 -0.46 -3.19 7.63
N CYS A 96 0.59 -2.37 7.57
CA CYS A 96 0.48 -0.95 7.88
C CYS A 96 -0.29 -0.20 6.80
N VAL A 97 -1.18 0.69 7.22
CA VAL A 97 -1.83 1.65 6.31
C VAL A 97 -0.81 2.70 5.90
N MET A 98 -0.67 2.94 4.60
CA MET A 98 0.36 3.84 4.07
C MET A 98 0.23 5.28 4.58
N MET A 99 -0.99 5.77 4.75
CA MET A 99 -1.24 7.12 5.28
C MET A 99 -0.80 7.31 6.72
N ASP A 100 -0.74 6.22 7.50
CA ASP A 100 -0.37 6.25 8.93
C ASP A 100 1.14 6.03 9.15
N LEU A 101 1.88 5.67 8.11
CA LEU A 101 3.32 5.45 8.18
C LEU A 101 4.08 6.75 8.46
N THR A 102 4.86 6.75 9.53
CA THR A 102 5.71 7.86 9.93
C THR A 102 7.19 7.58 9.61
N PRO A 103 8.03 8.61 9.52
CA PRO A 103 9.49 8.43 9.41
C PRO A 103 10.07 7.62 10.58
N MET A 104 9.45 7.68 11.76
CA MET A 104 9.84 6.90 12.94
C MET A 104 9.60 5.39 12.71
N ASP A 105 8.46 5.02 12.13
CA ASP A 105 8.15 3.62 11.79
C ASP A 105 9.16 3.07 10.78
N ILE A 106 9.49 3.86 9.77
CA ILE A 106 10.52 3.51 8.79
C ILE A 106 11.89 3.36 9.44
N LYS A 107 12.27 4.25 10.36
CA LYS A 107 13.54 4.15 11.09
C LYS A 107 13.59 2.91 11.98
N ALA A 108 12.51 2.62 12.69
CA ALA A 108 12.40 1.41 13.51
C ALA A 108 12.54 0.14 12.66
N PHE A 109 11.88 0.11 11.50
CA PHE A 109 12.05 -0.98 10.52
C PHE A 109 13.50 -1.09 10.03
N TYR A 110 14.15 0.00 9.64
CA TYR A 110 15.53 -0.01 9.19
C TYR A 110 16.49 -0.50 10.27
N ASN A 111 16.26 -0.12 11.53
CA ASN A 111 17.04 -0.63 12.65
C ASN A 111 16.88 -2.15 12.83
N SER A 112 15.67 -2.68 12.64
CA SER A 112 15.40 -4.12 12.74
C SER A 112 16.13 -4.97 11.70
N VAL A 113 16.43 -4.41 10.53
CA VAL A 113 17.12 -5.09 9.43
C VAL A 113 18.61 -4.67 9.28
N SER A 114 19.12 -3.83 10.17
CA SER A 114 20.50 -3.30 10.12
C SER A 114 21.58 -4.40 10.24
N HIS A 115 21.24 -5.54 10.82
CA HIS A 115 22.13 -6.71 10.92
C HIS A 115 22.39 -7.39 9.57
N LEU A 116 21.62 -7.06 8.55
CA LEU A 116 21.81 -7.59 7.19
C LEU A 116 22.96 -6.88 6.47
N SER A 117 23.48 -7.51 5.42
CA SER A 117 24.58 -6.94 4.65
C SER A 117 24.21 -5.59 4.01
N LYS A 118 25.19 -4.73 3.78
CA LYS A 118 25.02 -3.42 3.15
C LYS A 118 24.26 -3.51 1.82
N SER A 119 24.54 -4.54 1.02
CA SER A 119 23.84 -4.78 -0.25
C SER A 119 22.35 -5.05 -0.05
N VAL A 120 21.99 -5.87 0.94
CA VAL A 120 20.57 -6.16 1.25
C VAL A 120 19.87 -4.92 1.80
N CYS A 121 20.50 -4.19 2.71
CA CYS A 121 19.97 -2.93 3.24
C CYS A 121 19.71 -1.90 2.12
N SER A 122 20.62 -1.80 1.16
CA SER A 122 20.45 -0.91 -0.01
C SER A 122 19.27 -1.32 -0.89
N LYS A 123 19.07 -2.63 -1.11
CA LYS A 123 17.92 -3.15 -1.86
C LYS A 123 16.60 -2.90 -1.14
N ILE A 124 16.55 -3.09 0.19
CA ILE A 124 15.38 -2.79 1.02
C ILE A 124 15.02 -1.31 0.90
N LYS A 125 15.99 -0.42 1.05
CA LYS A 125 15.77 1.03 0.91
C LYS A 125 15.26 1.40 -0.47
N MET A 126 15.86 0.86 -1.51
CA MET A 126 15.46 1.11 -2.91
C MET A 126 14.01 0.66 -3.16
N CYS A 127 13.66 -0.56 -2.75
CA CYS A 127 12.30 -1.08 -2.94
C CYS A 127 11.26 -0.28 -2.14
N LEU A 128 11.52 -0.01 -0.86
CA LEU A 128 10.60 0.72 -0.01
C LEU A 128 10.37 2.15 -0.50
N ASN A 129 11.43 2.86 -0.90
CA ASN A 129 11.29 4.19 -1.51
C ASN A 129 10.46 4.13 -2.79
N GLY A 130 10.74 3.19 -3.70
CA GLY A 130 9.99 3.05 -4.94
C GLY A 130 8.51 2.76 -4.72
N ILE A 131 8.18 1.91 -3.74
CA ILE A 131 6.79 1.62 -3.36
C ILE A 131 6.09 2.89 -2.85
N LEU A 132 6.72 3.63 -1.95
CA LEU A 132 6.14 4.82 -1.34
C LEU A 132 6.08 6.02 -2.29
N GLU A 133 7.08 6.22 -3.15
CA GLU A 133 7.09 7.28 -4.18
C GLU A 133 5.95 7.08 -5.18
N THR A 134 5.79 5.87 -5.70
CA THR A 134 4.68 5.56 -6.60
C THR A 134 3.32 5.63 -5.90
N ALA A 135 3.26 5.37 -4.59
CA ALA A 135 2.04 5.58 -3.80
C ALA A 135 1.67 7.07 -3.72
N VAL A 136 2.65 7.95 -3.54
CA VAL A 136 2.44 9.42 -3.59
C VAL A 136 1.97 9.87 -4.97
N GLU A 137 2.62 9.40 -6.04
CA GLU A 137 2.24 9.71 -7.43
C GLU A 137 0.81 9.27 -7.76
N ASN A 138 0.32 8.19 -7.15
CA ASN A 138 -1.04 7.70 -7.31
C ASN A 138 -2.03 8.25 -6.27
N GLY A 139 -1.62 9.20 -5.44
CA GLY A 139 -2.49 9.87 -4.47
C GLY A 139 -2.92 9.01 -3.27
N LEU A 140 -2.18 7.94 -2.98
CA LEU A 140 -2.46 7.03 -1.86
C LEU A 140 -1.87 7.50 -0.53
N CYS A 141 -0.88 8.38 -0.58
CA CYS A 141 -0.33 9.09 0.56
C CYS A 141 0.17 10.48 0.13
N GLU A 142 0.26 11.42 1.05
CA GLU A 142 0.62 12.81 0.73
C GLU A 142 2.13 12.98 0.50
N HIS A 143 2.94 12.20 1.20
CA HIS A 143 4.41 12.26 1.13
C HIS A 143 5.04 10.90 1.39
N ASN A 144 6.30 10.76 0.96
CA ASN A 144 7.08 9.55 1.21
C ASN A 144 7.78 9.63 2.58
N PRO A 145 7.35 8.88 3.61
CA PRO A 145 7.97 8.94 4.93
C PRO A 145 9.40 8.36 4.96
N ALA A 146 9.79 7.58 3.96
CA ALA A 146 11.13 6.99 3.87
C ALA A 146 12.18 7.90 3.20
N HIS A 147 11.76 8.99 2.56
CA HIS A 147 12.63 9.82 1.70
C HIS A 147 13.93 10.28 2.38
N LYS A 148 13.87 10.73 3.63
CA LYS A 148 15.03 11.24 4.37
C LYS A 148 15.60 10.25 5.39
N VAL A 149 15.00 9.07 5.54
CA VAL A 149 15.42 8.10 6.56
C VAL A 149 16.63 7.30 6.05
N LYS A 150 17.67 7.26 6.87
CA LYS A 150 18.89 6.50 6.57
C LYS A 150 18.81 5.10 7.15
N ILE A 151 19.25 4.13 6.37
CA ILE A 151 19.52 2.76 6.82
C ILE A 151 21.03 2.57 6.87
N GLU A 152 21.53 2.04 7.99
CA GLU A 152 22.94 1.73 8.18
C GLU A 152 23.08 0.23 8.48
N SER A 153 23.95 -0.45 7.75
CA SER A 153 24.26 -1.85 8.02
C SER A 153 25.30 -1.94 9.12
N THR A 154 25.01 -2.70 10.15
CA THR A 154 25.96 -3.07 11.23
C THR A 154 26.66 -4.40 10.95
N ALA A 155 26.35 -5.05 9.82
CA ALA A 155 26.96 -6.31 9.45
C ALA A 155 28.48 -6.14 9.17
N THR A 156 29.28 -6.99 9.76
CA THR A 156 30.74 -7.04 9.48
C THR A 156 30.97 -7.46 8.03
N PRO A 157 31.81 -6.76 7.27
CA PRO A 157 32.16 -7.17 5.91
C PRO A 157 32.76 -8.59 5.94
N ARG A 158 32.26 -9.47 5.06
CA ARG A 158 32.94 -10.77 4.87
C ARG A 158 34.30 -10.50 4.25
N VAL A 159 35.33 -10.76 5.02
CA VAL A 159 36.71 -10.85 4.50
C VAL A 159 36.75 -12.07 3.57
N LYS A 160 37.17 -11.84 2.32
CA LYS A 160 37.43 -12.92 1.35
C LYS A 160 38.77 -13.56 1.67
#